data_1b9c711b26bb509234c6371a0090b41c
#
_entry.id   1b9c711b26bb509234c6371a0090b41c
#
_cell.length_a   1.000
_cell.length_b   1.000
_cell.length_c   1.000
_cell.angle_alpha   90.00
_cell.angle_beta   90.00
_cell.angle_gamma   90.00
#
_symmetry.space_group_name_H-M   'P 1'
#
loop_
_entity.id
_entity.type
_entity.pdbx_description
1 polymer ?
#
loop_
_entity_poly.entity_id
_entity_poly.type
_entity_poly.pdbx_seq_one_letter_code
_entity_poly.pdbx_strand_id
1 'polypeptide(L)'
;IYDRLVGSEMCIRDSLSKEPLAAAVRDNDDDWKDVVEWVWFGMVTAEEMSITSDNYATADTSVPAVDRLLNSNLGLGTEANPLPDTWMQSVLSSVGNYGEAYDNSFCDGTYDGHSGSAAMTGCVLDRAGTDNALVSEGGLQFAPPMR
;
A
#
# COMPACT_ATOMS: atom_id res chain seq x y z
N ILE A 1 2.03 4.44 40.65
CA ILE A 1 3.16 5.27 40.11
C ILE A 1 3.87 4.53 38.99
N TYR A 2 3.97 3.20 39.01
CA TYR A 2 4.68 2.41 37.97
C TYR A 2 3.90 2.35 36.65
N ASP A 3 2.57 2.37 36.63
CA ASP A 3 1.77 2.31 35.41
C ASP A 3 1.88 3.55 34.50
N ARG A 4 2.22 4.71 35.11
CA ARG A 4 2.39 5.95 34.33
C ARG A 4 3.74 6.05 33.62
N LEU A 5 4.76 5.35 34.11
CA LEU A 5 6.10 5.34 33.51
C LEU A 5 6.16 4.43 32.30
N VAL A 6 5.46 3.28 32.33
CA VAL A 6 5.44 2.33 31.20
C VAL A 6 4.79 2.96 29.95
N GLY A 7 3.68 3.69 30.11
CA GLY A 7 3.05 4.41 28.99
C GLY A 7 3.92 5.53 28.44
N SER A 8 4.67 6.23 29.28
CA SER A 8 5.56 7.31 28.82
C SER A 8 6.84 6.78 28.16
N GLU A 9 7.35 5.63 28.57
CA GLU A 9 8.49 5.00 27.92
C GLU A 9 8.16 4.47 26.52
N MET A 10 6.98 3.92 26.29
CA MET A 10 6.53 3.53 24.94
C MET A 10 6.43 4.75 24.03
N CYS A 11 5.83 5.84 24.48
CA CYS A 11 5.77 7.07 23.71
C CYS A 11 7.14 7.68 23.40
N ILE A 12 8.10 7.57 24.33
CA ILE A 12 9.46 8.09 24.15
C ILE A 12 10.23 7.21 23.16
N ARG A 13 10.06 5.90 23.18
CA ARG A 13 10.71 4.99 22.23
C ARG A 13 10.24 5.24 20.81
N ASP A 14 8.95 5.36 20.62
CA ASP A 14 8.35 5.66 19.31
C ASP A 14 8.80 7.03 18.77
N SER A 15 9.02 7.99 19.66
CA SER A 15 9.49 9.32 19.27
C SER A 15 10.99 9.39 18.94
N LEU A 16 11.81 8.50 19.50
CA LEU A 16 13.27 8.53 19.33
C LEU A 16 13.78 7.63 18.20
N SER A 17 12.96 6.69 17.70
CA SER A 17 13.36 5.71 16.68
C SER A 17 12.54 5.79 15.40
N LYS A 18 11.88 6.90 15.10
CA LYS A 18 11.18 7.07 13.83
C LYS A 18 12.20 7.23 12.70
N GLU A 19 12.36 6.17 11.95
CA GLU A 19 13.11 6.15 10.71
C GLU A 19 12.13 6.02 9.54
N PRO A 20 11.58 7.14 9.02
CA PRO A 20 10.67 7.09 7.90
C PRO A 20 11.44 6.64 6.66
N LEU A 21 11.24 5.38 6.27
CA LEU A 21 11.73 4.87 5.00
C LEU A 21 10.79 5.34 3.90
N ALA A 22 11.37 5.84 2.82
CA ALA A 22 10.61 6.32 1.66
C ALA A 22 11.35 5.98 0.36
N ALA A 23 10.57 5.81 -0.71
CA ALA A 23 11.14 5.75 -2.04
C ALA A 23 11.77 7.10 -2.41
N ALA A 24 12.94 7.06 -3.04
CA ALA A 24 13.62 8.25 -3.54
C ALA A 24 13.74 8.17 -5.06
N VAL A 25 13.45 9.25 -5.72
CA VAL A 25 13.59 9.40 -7.18
C VAL A 25 14.59 10.51 -7.50
N ARG A 26 15.02 10.58 -8.78
CA ARG A 26 15.89 11.66 -9.24
C ARG A 26 15.20 13.03 -9.06
N ASP A 27 15.96 14.02 -8.68
CA ASP A 27 15.48 15.41 -8.64
C ASP A 27 15.13 15.91 -10.05
N ASN A 28 14.05 16.69 -10.15
CA ASN A 28 13.48 17.22 -11.39
C ASN A 28 12.98 16.13 -12.39
N ASP A 29 12.56 14.99 -11.89
CA ASP A 29 11.91 13.92 -12.65
C ASP A 29 10.49 13.69 -12.12
N ASP A 30 9.64 14.69 -12.33
CA ASP A 30 8.28 14.71 -11.77
C ASP A 30 7.41 13.60 -12.37
N ASP A 31 7.56 13.31 -13.67
CA ASP A 31 6.82 12.24 -14.33
C ASP A 31 7.10 10.87 -13.68
N TRP A 32 8.38 10.58 -13.42
CA TRP A 32 8.75 9.34 -12.76
C TRP A 32 8.35 9.30 -11.28
N LYS A 33 8.46 10.45 -10.60
CA LYS A 33 7.99 10.59 -9.23
C LYS A 33 6.51 10.25 -9.12
N ASP A 34 5.69 10.79 -10.01
CA ASP A 34 4.25 10.54 -10.02
C ASP A 34 3.94 9.05 -10.28
N VAL A 35 4.67 8.40 -11.19
CA VAL A 35 4.53 6.95 -11.40
C VAL A 35 4.82 6.17 -10.12
N VAL A 36 5.95 6.44 -9.43
CA VAL A 36 6.33 5.73 -8.20
C VAL A 36 5.31 5.96 -7.09
N GLU A 37 4.82 7.19 -6.95
CA GLU A 37 3.81 7.55 -5.95
C GLU A 37 2.48 6.85 -6.21
N TRP A 38 2.03 6.84 -7.47
CA TRP A 38 0.78 6.18 -7.83
C TRP A 38 0.85 4.65 -7.82
N VAL A 39 2.01 4.05 -8.00
CA VAL A 39 2.20 2.61 -7.74
C VAL A 39 1.87 2.30 -6.28
N TRP A 40 2.42 3.07 -5.34
CA TRP A 40 2.11 2.91 -3.93
C TRP A 40 0.62 3.12 -3.62
N PHE A 41 0.05 4.23 -4.06
CA PHE A 41 -1.37 4.53 -3.84
C PHE A 41 -2.28 3.50 -4.50
N GLY A 42 -1.92 3.00 -5.68
CA GLY A 42 -2.66 1.94 -6.36
C GLY A 42 -2.68 0.63 -5.57
N MET A 43 -1.54 0.24 -4.99
CA MET A 43 -1.46 -0.96 -4.14
C MET A 43 -2.28 -0.82 -2.87
N VAL A 44 -2.25 0.34 -2.20
CA VAL A 44 -3.09 0.63 -1.03
C VAL A 44 -4.58 0.62 -1.39
N THR A 45 -4.96 1.28 -2.50
CA THR A 45 -6.34 1.29 -2.98
C THR A 45 -6.84 -0.11 -3.34
N ALA A 46 -6.00 -0.93 -3.97
CA ALA A 46 -6.34 -2.32 -4.30
C ALA A 46 -6.65 -3.12 -3.03
N GLU A 47 -5.86 -2.96 -1.98
CA GLU A 47 -6.14 -3.62 -0.71
C GLU A 47 -7.44 -3.13 -0.07
N GLU A 48 -7.70 -1.82 -0.05
CA GLU A 48 -8.97 -1.24 0.44
C GLU A 48 -10.19 -1.80 -0.30
N MET A 49 -10.02 -2.16 -1.56
CA MET A 49 -11.07 -2.77 -2.40
C MET A 49 -11.06 -4.30 -2.37
N SER A 50 -10.21 -4.93 -1.59
CA SER A 50 -10.00 -6.38 -1.54
C SER A 50 -9.62 -6.99 -2.91
N ILE A 51 -8.88 -6.23 -3.71
CA ILE A 51 -8.33 -6.67 -4.99
C ILE A 51 -6.90 -7.17 -4.75
N THR A 52 -6.62 -8.39 -5.16
CA THR A 52 -5.37 -9.11 -4.94
C THR A 52 -4.73 -9.54 -6.26
N SER A 53 -3.53 -10.09 -6.18
CA SER A 53 -2.86 -10.73 -7.31
C SER A 53 -3.68 -11.87 -7.94
N ASP A 54 -4.52 -12.54 -7.16
CA ASP A 54 -5.32 -13.67 -7.62
C ASP A 54 -6.65 -13.26 -8.27
N ASN A 55 -7.23 -12.11 -7.87
CA ASN A 55 -8.58 -11.75 -8.27
C ASN A 55 -8.70 -10.49 -9.16
N TYR A 56 -7.62 -9.72 -9.39
CA TYR A 56 -7.67 -8.48 -10.16
C TYR A 56 -8.27 -8.67 -11.56
N ALA A 57 -8.00 -9.82 -12.20
CA ALA A 57 -8.46 -10.12 -13.56
C ALA A 57 -9.99 -10.38 -13.64
N THR A 58 -10.62 -10.68 -12.51
CA THR A 58 -12.06 -10.98 -12.39
C THR A 58 -12.82 -9.94 -11.57
N ALA A 59 -12.15 -8.87 -11.15
CA ALA A 59 -12.76 -7.79 -10.39
C ALA A 59 -13.87 -7.10 -11.20
N ASP A 60 -14.91 -6.66 -10.50
CA ASP A 60 -16.09 -6.06 -11.14
C ASP A 60 -15.81 -4.62 -11.61
N THR A 61 -15.43 -4.48 -12.86
CA THR A 61 -15.19 -3.19 -13.51
C THR A 61 -16.45 -2.39 -13.80
N SER A 62 -17.66 -2.90 -13.51
CA SER A 62 -18.86 -2.07 -13.52
C SER A 62 -18.90 -1.06 -12.39
N VAL A 63 -18.09 -1.27 -11.35
CA VAL A 63 -17.83 -0.31 -10.27
C VAL A 63 -16.82 0.74 -10.74
N PRO A 64 -17.18 2.03 -10.85
CA PRO A 64 -16.28 3.03 -11.46
C PRO A 64 -14.93 3.19 -10.76
N ALA A 65 -14.85 2.90 -9.47
CA ALA A 65 -13.59 2.98 -8.73
C ALA A 65 -12.64 1.82 -9.10
N VAL A 66 -13.19 0.61 -9.29
CA VAL A 66 -12.44 -0.57 -9.73
C VAL A 66 -11.98 -0.40 -11.17
N ASP A 67 -12.86 0.07 -12.05
CA ASP A 67 -12.49 0.33 -13.45
C ASP A 67 -11.37 1.36 -13.56
N ARG A 68 -11.45 2.44 -12.79
CA ARG A 68 -10.40 3.46 -12.76
C ARG A 68 -9.07 2.93 -12.24
N LEU A 69 -9.09 2.07 -11.23
CA LEU A 69 -7.89 1.43 -10.69
C LEU A 69 -7.23 0.53 -11.73
N LEU A 70 -8.02 -0.27 -12.46
CA LEU A 70 -7.49 -1.34 -13.30
C LEU A 70 -7.31 -0.93 -14.78
N ASN A 71 -8.05 0.09 -15.27
CA ASN A 71 -8.15 0.40 -16.69
C ASN A 71 -7.93 1.89 -17.01
N SER A 72 -7.24 2.63 -16.15
CA SER A 72 -6.90 4.03 -16.41
C SER A 72 -5.44 4.31 -16.15
N ASN A 73 -4.77 4.99 -17.07
CA ASN A 73 -3.37 5.41 -16.87
C ASN A 73 -3.23 6.66 -15.99
N LEU A 74 -4.32 7.28 -15.55
CA LEU A 74 -4.33 8.48 -14.71
C LEU A 74 -3.51 9.65 -15.26
N GLY A 75 -3.17 9.65 -16.55
CA GLY A 75 -2.28 10.62 -17.15
C GLY A 75 -0.80 10.42 -16.80
N LEU A 76 -0.44 9.25 -16.30
CA LEU A 76 0.93 8.93 -15.89
C LEU A 76 1.86 8.62 -17.09
N GLY A 77 3.13 8.90 -16.88
CA GLY A 77 4.16 8.84 -17.92
C GLY A 77 4.32 10.17 -18.64
N THR A 78 5.09 10.18 -19.69
CA THR A 78 5.30 11.38 -20.52
C THR A 78 4.35 11.41 -21.72
N GLU A 79 4.15 12.56 -22.34
CA GLU A 79 3.37 12.69 -23.58
C GLU A 79 3.89 11.76 -24.69
N ALA A 80 5.21 11.59 -24.76
CA ALA A 80 5.86 10.74 -25.76
C ALA A 80 5.81 9.24 -25.39
N ASN A 81 5.63 8.93 -24.11
CA ASN A 81 5.66 7.57 -23.59
C ASN A 81 4.70 7.42 -22.39
N PRO A 82 3.38 7.48 -22.63
CA PRO A 82 2.39 7.32 -21.58
C PRO A 82 2.39 5.88 -21.05
N LEU A 83 2.05 5.70 -19.78
CA LEU A 83 1.79 4.36 -19.26
C LEU A 83 0.55 3.74 -19.93
N PRO A 84 0.53 2.42 -20.13
CA PRO A 84 -0.68 1.73 -20.60
C PRO A 84 -1.80 1.85 -19.56
N ASP A 85 -3.05 1.86 -20.00
CA ASP A 85 -4.22 1.93 -19.10
C ASP A 85 -4.26 0.76 -18.10
N THR A 86 -3.63 -0.36 -18.43
CA THR A 86 -3.56 -1.58 -17.61
C THR A 86 -2.29 -1.66 -16.73
N TRP A 87 -1.61 -0.54 -16.51
CA TRP A 87 -0.35 -0.54 -15.74
C TRP A 87 -0.52 -1.11 -14.33
N MET A 88 -1.65 -0.81 -13.66
CA MET A 88 -1.90 -1.30 -12.32
C MET A 88 -2.16 -2.82 -12.28
N GLN A 89 -2.76 -3.39 -13.34
CA GLN A 89 -2.87 -4.84 -13.47
C GLN A 89 -1.49 -5.51 -13.52
N SER A 90 -0.51 -4.87 -14.17
CA SER A 90 0.87 -5.37 -14.21
C SER A 90 1.53 -5.32 -12.83
N VAL A 91 1.27 -4.29 -12.04
CA VAL A 91 1.74 -4.20 -10.64
C VAL A 91 1.12 -5.31 -9.80
N LEU A 92 -0.21 -5.45 -9.83
CA LEU A 92 -0.93 -6.47 -9.04
C LEU A 92 -0.50 -7.90 -9.41
N SER A 93 -0.31 -8.18 -10.69
CA SER A 93 0.17 -9.50 -11.13
C SER A 93 1.60 -9.81 -10.69
N SER A 94 2.42 -8.80 -10.45
CA SER A 94 3.85 -8.96 -10.15
C SER A 94 4.15 -8.99 -8.66
N VAL A 95 3.49 -8.14 -7.89
CA VAL A 95 3.79 -7.94 -6.45
C VAL A 95 2.54 -7.96 -5.56
N GLY A 96 1.35 -7.99 -6.16
CA GLY A 96 0.09 -7.94 -5.43
C GLY A 96 -0.28 -6.55 -4.91
N ASN A 97 -1.25 -6.49 -4.02
CA ASN A 97 -1.64 -5.27 -3.33
C ASN A 97 -0.65 -4.95 -2.18
N TYR A 98 -0.90 -3.86 -1.43
CA TYR A 98 -0.01 -3.46 -0.35
C TYR A 98 0.11 -4.52 0.75
N GLY A 99 -1.00 -5.18 1.13
CA GLY A 99 -0.99 -6.25 2.12
C GLY A 99 -0.18 -7.46 1.69
N GLU A 100 -0.34 -7.90 0.43
CA GLU A 100 0.44 -9.01 -0.14
C GLU A 100 1.94 -8.68 -0.19
N ALA A 101 2.29 -7.47 -0.62
CA ALA A 101 3.67 -7.02 -0.67
C ALA A 101 4.29 -6.91 0.73
N TYR A 102 3.51 -6.45 1.72
CA TYR A 102 3.94 -6.39 3.11
C TYR A 102 4.18 -7.79 3.68
N ASP A 103 3.22 -8.70 3.47
CA ASP A 103 3.31 -10.07 3.95
C ASP A 103 4.54 -10.79 3.36
N ASN A 104 4.74 -10.67 2.06
CA ASN A 104 5.92 -11.23 1.39
C ASN A 104 7.26 -10.64 1.89
N SER A 105 7.25 -9.42 2.42
CA SER A 105 8.47 -8.73 2.85
C SER A 105 8.78 -8.94 4.33
N PHE A 106 7.76 -8.99 5.18
CA PHE A 106 7.90 -8.92 6.63
C PHE A 106 7.26 -10.10 7.38
N CYS A 107 6.51 -10.97 6.69
CA CYS A 107 5.81 -12.11 7.28
C CYS A 107 6.19 -13.42 6.58
N ASP A 108 5.34 -14.43 6.64
CA ASP A 108 5.63 -15.75 6.06
C ASP A 108 5.19 -15.94 4.60
N GLY A 109 4.60 -14.91 3.98
CA GLY A 109 4.16 -14.94 2.59
C GLY A 109 2.83 -15.70 2.38
N THR A 110 2.05 -15.90 3.41
CA THR A 110 0.74 -16.57 3.34
C THR A 110 -0.42 -15.60 3.51
N TYR A 111 -0.38 -14.48 2.80
CA TYR A 111 -1.43 -13.47 2.86
C TYR A 111 -2.79 -14.06 2.53
N ASP A 112 -3.71 -14.07 3.47
CA ASP A 112 -5.03 -14.68 3.35
C ASP A 112 -6.16 -13.69 3.06
N GLY A 113 -5.82 -12.53 2.57
CA GLY A 113 -6.76 -11.67 1.85
C GLY A 113 -7.42 -10.60 2.67
N HIS A 114 -6.91 -10.21 3.82
CA HIS A 114 -7.49 -9.10 4.52
C HIS A 114 -6.51 -8.15 5.16
N SER A 115 -6.86 -6.92 5.00
CA SER A 115 -6.33 -5.75 5.64
C SER A 115 -6.24 -5.82 7.15
N GLY A 116 -6.90 -6.63 7.82
CA GLY A 116 -6.66 -6.77 9.25
C GLY A 116 -5.52 -7.76 9.43
N SER A 117 -4.49 -7.32 9.85
CA SER A 117 -3.36 -7.96 10.46
C SER A 117 -3.60 -9.25 11.26
N ALA A 118 -4.81 -9.65 11.51
CA ALA A 118 -5.17 -10.96 12.03
C ALA A 118 -4.91 -12.10 11.02
N ALA A 119 -4.71 -11.75 9.76
CA ALA A 119 -4.50 -12.67 8.66
C ALA A 119 -3.02 -12.86 8.30
N MET A 120 -2.14 -12.08 8.87
CA MET A 120 -0.70 -12.19 8.62
C MET A 120 -0.04 -12.98 9.73
N THR A 121 0.64 -14.07 9.38
CA THR A 121 1.34 -14.94 10.31
C THR A 121 2.85 -14.89 10.10
N GLY A 122 3.62 -15.24 11.12
CA GLY A 122 5.08 -15.29 11.02
C GLY A 122 5.75 -13.93 10.82
N CYS A 123 5.09 -12.82 11.14
CA CYS A 123 5.64 -11.50 10.94
C CYS A 123 6.79 -11.18 11.89
N VAL A 124 7.89 -10.69 11.34
CA VAL A 124 8.98 -10.07 12.12
C VAL A 124 8.66 -8.63 12.47
N LEU A 125 7.75 -8.02 11.73
CA LEU A 125 7.20 -6.70 11.99
C LEU A 125 5.69 -6.76 11.78
N ASP A 126 4.94 -6.76 12.88
CA ASP A 126 3.49 -6.78 12.82
C ASP A 126 2.95 -5.50 12.19
N ARG A 127 1.91 -5.65 11.40
CA ARG A 127 1.19 -4.54 10.79
C ARG A 127 0.05 -4.05 11.67
N ALA A 128 -0.59 -4.97 12.41
CA ALA A 128 -1.72 -4.69 13.28
C ALA A 128 -1.39 -3.70 14.38
N GLY A 129 -2.25 -2.69 14.55
CA GLY A 129 -2.09 -1.70 15.59
C GLY A 129 -0.82 -0.86 15.45
N THR A 130 -0.20 -0.86 14.26
CA THR A 130 0.97 -0.05 13.92
C THR A 130 0.64 0.97 12.84
N ASP A 131 1.56 1.91 12.61
CA ASP A 131 1.46 2.91 11.54
C ASP A 131 1.44 2.29 10.13
N ASN A 132 1.83 1.02 9.99
CA ASN A 132 1.84 0.29 8.71
C ASN A 132 0.47 -0.27 8.32
N ALA A 133 -0.52 -0.24 9.19
CA ALA A 133 -1.89 -0.61 8.86
C ALA A 133 -2.58 0.46 8.01
N LEU A 134 -3.66 0.09 7.32
CA LEU A 134 -4.52 1.05 6.63
C LEU A 134 -5.16 2.04 7.62
N VAL A 135 -5.48 3.23 7.15
CA VAL A 135 -6.22 4.23 7.96
C VAL A 135 -7.55 3.67 8.46
N SER A 136 -8.24 2.86 7.65
CA SER A 136 -9.46 2.16 8.06
C SER A 136 -9.28 1.21 9.25
N GLU A 137 -8.05 0.82 9.53
CA GLU A 137 -7.64 -0.10 10.60
C GLU A 137 -6.89 0.60 11.74
N GLY A 138 -6.83 1.92 11.69
CA GLY A 138 -6.16 2.74 12.70
C GLY A 138 -4.68 2.99 12.46
N GLY A 139 -4.15 2.62 11.28
CA GLY A 139 -2.80 2.94 10.85
C GLY A 139 -2.70 4.26 10.08
N LEU A 140 -1.64 4.44 9.32
CA LEU A 140 -1.36 5.64 8.54
C LEU A 140 -1.33 5.42 7.02
N GLN A 141 -1.51 4.17 6.55
CA GLN A 141 -1.47 3.90 5.11
C GLN A 141 -2.76 4.36 4.45
N PHE A 142 -2.64 5.32 3.57
CA PHE A 142 -3.74 6.03 2.93
C PHE A 142 -3.41 6.30 1.46
N ALA A 143 -4.41 6.16 0.60
CA ALA A 143 -4.34 6.58 -0.79
C ALA A 143 -5.33 7.72 -1.06
N PRO A 144 -4.92 8.78 -1.78
CA PRO A 144 -5.86 9.80 -2.23
C PRO A 144 -6.84 9.20 -3.25
N PRO A 145 -8.04 9.76 -3.40
CA PRO A 145 -9.00 9.31 -4.40
C PRO A 145 -8.40 9.40 -5.81
N MET A 146 -8.42 8.31 -6.56
CA MET A 146 -8.09 8.29 -7.98
C MET A 146 -9.14 9.09 -8.77
N ARG A 147 -8.73 10.13 -9.47
CA ARG A 147 -9.60 11.06 -10.21
C ARG A 147 -9.16 11.19 -11.65
#